data_20c5f4ae00bde145fad328584d9ef560
#
_entry.id   20c5f4ae00bde145fad328584d9ef560
#
_cell.length_a   1.000
_cell.length_b   1.000
_cell.length_c   1.000
_cell.angle_alpha   90.00
_cell.angle_beta   90.00
_cell.angle_gamma   90.00
#
_symmetry.space_group_name_H-M   'P 1'
#
loop_
_entity.id
_entity.type
_entity.pdbx_description
1 polymer ?
#
loop_
_entity_poly.entity_id
_entity_poly.type
_entity_poly.pdbx_seq_one_letter_code
_entity_poly.pdbx_strand_id
1 'polypeptide(L)'
;MAHNVDNIPTAAPGPSEGMVTLTHFLYGMHAFSALMGLLGTAFIVTAFLTGWPSIIAVIVNYVKRGDARGTWLDSHFGWQLRTFWWAVLWVVIAAILIVTVIGIVVAWPLLVVTGLWVLYRIIRGWIALSNALAMPAPD
;
A
#
# COMPACT_ATOMS: atom_id res chain seq x y z
N MET A 1 -6.43 -44.93 -29.05
CA MET A 1 -6.12 -44.25 -27.78
C MET A 1 -6.62 -42.82 -27.87
N ALA A 2 -7.79 -42.57 -27.32
CA ALA A 2 -8.32 -41.21 -27.24
C ALA A 2 -7.56 -40.46 -26.09
N HIS A 3 -6.72 -39.49 -26.44
CA HIS A 3 -6.17 -38.55 -25.48
C HIS A 3 -7.33 -37.73 -24.93
N ASN A 4 -7.58 -37.89 -23.64
CA ASN A 4 -8.54 -37.14 -22.89
C ASN A 4 -8.02 -35.65 -22.82
N VAL A 5 -8.60 -34.82 -23.70
CA VAL A 5 -8.28 -33.37 -23.78
C VAL A 5 -8.99 -32.57 -22.66
N ASP A 6 -9.76 -33.26 -21.80
CA ASP A 6 -10.69 -32.62 -20.83
C ASP A 6 -10.04 -32.24 -19.50
N ASN A 7 -8.71 -32.38 -19.34
CA ASN A 7 -7.99 -32.05 -18.12
C ASN A 7 -7.00 -30.88 -18.29
N ILE A 8 -7.31 -29.87 -19.10
CA ILE A 8 -6.58 -28.61 -19.02
C ILE A 8 -7.17 -27.87 -17.82
N PRO A 9 -6.40 -27.62 -16.76
CA PRO A 9 -6.89 -26.80 -15.67
C PRO A 9 -7.30 -25.44 -16.26
N THR A 10 -8.58 -25.13 -16.23
CA THR A 10 -9.05 -23.78 -16.57
C THR A 10 -8.30 -22.83 -15.66
N ALA A 11 -7.48 -21.96 -16.24
CA ALA A 11 -6.80 -20.91 -15.50
C ALA A 11 -7.83 -20.21 -14.60
N ALA A 12 -7.48 -20.03 -13.32
CA ALA A 12 -8.36 -19.34 -12.39
C ALA A 12 -8.85 -18.04 -13.03
N PRO A 13 -10.15 -17.71 -12.91
CA PRO A 13 -10.68 -16.50 -13.52
C PRO A 13 -9.89 -15.30 -13.03
N GLY A 14 -9.51 -14.41 -13.94
CA GLY A 14 -8.83 -13.14 -13.60
C GLY A 14 -9.73 -12.27 -12.71
N PRO A 15 -9.16 -11.24 -12.05
CA PRO A 15 -9.95 -10.34 -11.25
C PRO A 15 -10.95 -9.57 -12.12
N SER A 16 -12.11 -9.21 -11.54
CA SER A 16 -13.08 -8.37 -12.24
C SER A 16 -12.50 -6.97 -12.53
N GLU A 17 -12.94 -6.35 -13.64
CA GLU A 17 -12.52 -4.98 -13.99
C GLU A 17 -12.81 -3.97 -12.88
N GLY A 18 -13.93 -4.11 -12.16
CA GLY A 18 -14.26 -3.28 -11.01
C GLY A 18 -13.24 -3.41 -9.87
N MET A 19 -12.72 -4.61 -9.61
CA MET A 19 -11.68 -4.82 -8.61
C MET A 19 -10.34 -4.22 -9.04
N VAL A 20 -9.99 -4.27 -10.30
CA VAL A 20 -8.78 -3.63 -10.85
C VAL A 20 -8.89 -2.11 -10.68
N THR A 21 -10.03 -1.53 -11.07
CA THR A 21 -10.30 -0.09 -10.95
C THR A 21 -10.26 0.37 -9.49
N LEU A 22 -10.89 -0.37 -8.58
CA LEU A 22 -10.83 -0.10 -7.15
C LEU A 22 -9.39 -0.09 -6.64
N THR A 23 -8.58 -1.07 -7.06
CA THR A 23 -7.18 -1.16 -6.63
C THR A 23 -6.35 0.02 -7.13
N HIS A 24 -6.57 0.50 -8.36
CA HIS A 24 -5.96 1.76 -8.83
C HIS A 24 -6.34 2.96 -7.96
N PHE A 25 -7.61 3.07 -7.58
CA PHE A 25 -8.08 4.13 -6.70
C PHE A 25 -7.41 4.07 -5.32
N LEU A 26 -7.27 2.88 -4.73
CA LEU A 26 -6.58 2.68 -3.45
C LEU A 26 -5.10 3.11 -3.52
N TYR A 27 -4.40 2.76 -4.61
CA TYR A 27 -3.03 3.25 -4.83
C TYR A 27 -2.98 4.77 -4.95
N GLY A 28 -3.94 5.39 -5.65
CA GLY A 28 -4.05 6.84 -5.76
C GLY A 28 -4.22 7.51 -4.40
N MET A 29 -5.09 6.97 -3.52
CA MET A 29 -5.28 7.48 -2.16
C MET A 29 -4.02 7.37 -1.32
N HIS A 30 -3.30 6.24 -1.38
CA HIS A 30 -2.03 6.06 -0.69
C HIS A 30 -0.94 7.00 -1.23
N ALA A 31 -0.83 7.14 -2.55
CA ALA A 31 0.13 8.06 -3.18
C ALA A 31 -0.12 9.51 -2.76
N PHE A 32 -1.39 9.95 -2.78
CA PHE A 32 -1.77 11.28 -2.33
C PHE A 32 -1.39 11.52 -0.87
N SER A 33 -1.73 10.57 0.02
CA SER A 33 -1.38 10.67 1.44
C SER A 33 0.14 10.71 1.67
N ALA A 34 0.90 9.86 0.98
CA ALA A 34 2.36 9.82 1.11
C ALA A 34 3.00 11.12 0.62
N LEU A 35 2.53 11.67 -0.50
CA LEU A 35 3.00 12.94 -1.05
C LEU A 35 2.68 14.10 -0.11
N MET A 36 1.44 14.19 0.37
CA MET A 36 1.02 15.23 1.29
C MET A 36 1.73 15.12 2.63
N GLY A 37 1.93 13.90 3.16
CA GLY A 37 2.72 13.67 4.37
C GLY A 37 4.17 14.11 4.21
N LEU A 38 4.80 13.82 3.07
CA LEU A 38 6.18 14.20 2.77
C LEU A 38 6.33 15.72 2.64
N LEU A 39 5.39 16.40 1.95
CA LEU A 39 5.36 17.86 1.81
C LEU A 39 4.98 18.55 3.13
N GLY A 40 4.14 17.90 3.94
CA GLY A 40 3.61 18.42 5.20
C GLY A 40 4.51 18.19 6.42
N THR A 41 5.69 17.57 6.28
CA THR A 41 6.63 17.35 7.40
C THR A 41 7.08 18.65 8.08
N ALA A 42 6.87 19.81 7.43
CA ALA A 42 7.06 21.13 8.04
C ALA A 42 5.91 21.53 8.99
N PHE A 43 4.74 20.87 8.91
CA PHE A 43 3.53 21.22 9.67
C PHE A 43 2.84 19.94 10.19
N ILE A 44 3.02 19.63 11.46
CA ILE A 44 2.46 18.46 12.16
C ILE A 44 0.93 18.33 11.95
N VAL A 45 0.21 19.46 11.96
CA VAL A 45 -1.24 19.50 11.76
C VAL A 45 -1.64 19.05 10.36
N THR A 46 -0.88 19.46 9.33
CA THR A 46 -1.16 19.09 7.95
C THR A 46 -0.93 17.59 7.71
N ALA A 47 0.12 17.01 8.32
CA ALA A 47 0.41 15.59 8.23
C ALA A 47 -0.74 14.74 8.83
N PHE A 48 -1.35 15.19 9.94
CA PHE A 48 -2.51 14.50 10.53
C PHE A 48 -3.74 14.54 9.62
N LEU A 49 -4.06 15.70 9.04
CA LEU A 49 -5.21 15.86 8.15
C LEU A 49 -5.06 15.11 6.82
N THR A 50 -3.84 14.91 6.33
CA THR A 50 -3.56 14.26 5.03
C THR A 50 -3.42 12.74 5.14
N GLY A 51 -3.36 12.17 6.35
CA GLY A 51 -3.32 10.72 6.59
C GLY A 51 -4.65 9.99 6.34
N TRP A 52 -5.80 10.70 6.40
CA TRP A 52 -7.14 10.11 6.28
C TRP A 52 -7.36 9.29 4.99
N PRO A 53 -6.92 9.70 3.78
CA PRO A 53 -7.12 8.90 2.59
C PRO A 53 -6.47 7.51 2.68
N SER A 54 -5.27 7.41 3.27
CA SER A 54 -4.63 6.11 3.50
C SER A 54 -5.39 5.24 4.51
N ILE A 55 -5.95 5.83 5.56
CA ILE A 55 -6.76 5.09 6.54
C ILE A 55 -8.01 4.51 5.88
N ILE A 56 -8.72 5.33 5.08
CA ILE A 56 -9.88 4.87 4.32
C ILE A 56 -9.47 3.77 3.35
N ALA A 57 -8.35 3.94 2.63
CA ALA A 57 -7.84 2.93 1.70
C ALA A 57 -7.56 1.60 2.41
N VAL A 58 -6.98 1.63 3.62
CA VAL A 58 -6.73 0.41 4.42
C VAL A 58 -8.03 -0.25 4.85
N ILE A 59 -9.03 0.51 5.30
CA ILE A 59 -10.35 -0.04 5.66
C ILE A 59 -10.96 -0.75 4.45
N VAL A 60 -10.97 -0.10 3.28
CA VAL A 60 -11.48 -0.68 2.03
C VAL A 60 -10.69 -1.93 1.65
N ASN A 61 -9.35 -1.91 1.80
CA ASN A 61 -8.50 -3.09 1.58
C ASN A 61 -8.94 -4.27 2.44
N TYR A 62 -9.18 -4.07 3.74
CA TYR A 62 -9.63 -5.15 4.61
C TYR A 62 -11.01 -5.67 4.23
N VAL A 63 -11.96 -4.78 3.95
CA VAL A 63 -13.35 -5.15 3.58
C VAL A 63 -13.39 -5.92 2.26
N LYS A 64 -12.58 -5.49 1.28
CA LYS A 64 -12.57 -6.05 -0.09
C LYS A 64 -11.54 -7.15 -0.32
N ARG A 65 -10.74 -7.49 0.68
CA ARG A 65 -9.70 -8.53 0.57
C ARG A 65 -10.27 -9.90 0.16
N GLY A 66 -11.48 -10.21 0.63
CA GLY A 66 -12.18 -11.46 0.26
C GLY A 66 -12.42 -11.57 -1.25
N ASP A 67 -12.79 -10.46 -1.89
CA ASP A 67 -13.12 -10.41 -3.31
C ASP A 67 -11.87 -10.53 -4.20
N ALA A 68 -10.70 -10.20 -3.66
CA ALA A 68 -9.41 -10.29 -4.35
C ALA A 68 -8.75 -11.68 -4.25
N ARG A 69 -9.20 -12.52 -3.32
CA ARG A 69 -8.60 -13.83 -3.07
C ARG A 69 -8.62 -14.74 -4.32
N GLY A 70 -7.53 -15.48 -4.52
CA GLY A 70 -7.39 -16.37 -5.66
C GLY A 70 -7.08 -15.68 -6.99
N THR A 71 -6.94 -14.36 -6.99
CA THR A 71 -6.50 -13.56 -8.14
C THR A 71 -5.14 -12.93 -7.86
N TRP A 72 -4.46 -12.44 -8.90
CA TRP A 72 -3.18 -11.72 -8.74
C TRP A 72 -3.33 -10.42 -7.93
N LEU A 73 -4.55 -9.87 -7.79
CA LEU A 73 -4.83 -8.69 -6.97
C LEU A 73 -4.64 -8.93 -5.46
N ASP A 74 -4.77 -10.17 -4.96
CA ASP A 74 -4.55 -10.47 -3.53
C ASP A 74 -3.14 -10.06 -3.09
N SER A 75 -2.14 -10.24 -3.97
CA SER A 75 -0.77 -9.80 -3.72
C SER A 75 -0.65 -8.27 -3.56
N HIS A 76 -1.43 -7.49 -4.32
CA HIS A 76 -1.46 -6.03 -4.22
C HIS A 76 -2.09 -5.54 -2.93
N PHE A 77 -3.19 -6.17 -2.51
CA PHE A 77 -3.82 -5.87 -1.23
C PHE A 77 -2.86 -6.16 -0.06
N GLY A 78 -2.19 -7.31 -0.09
CA GLY A 78 -1.16 -7.64 0.89
C GLY A 78 0.02 -6.67 0.89
N TRP A 79 0.48 -6.22 -0.29
CA TRP A 79 1.56 -5.24 -0.43
C TRP A 79 1.20 -3.88 0.17
N GLN A 80 0.00 -3.35 -0.12
CA GLN A 80 -0.49 -2.08 0.42
C GLN A 80 -0.62 -2.12 1.94
N LEU A 81 -1.24 -3.19 2.49
CA LEU A 81 -1.40 -3.36 3.93
C LEU A 81 -0.06 -3.44 4.65
N ARG A 82 0.91 -4.21 4.14
CA ARG A 82 2.26 -4.27 4.73
C ARG A 82 2.95 -2.92 4.68
N THR A 83 2.84 -2.19 3.57
CA THR A 83 3.42 -0.86 3.44
C THR A 83 2.84 0.09 4.47
N PHE A 84 1.51 0.09 4.64
CA PHE A 84 0.83 0.91 5.62
C PHE A 84 1.28 0.60 7.06
N TRP A 85 1.29 -0.67 7.47
CA TRP A 85 1.67 -1.05 8.83
C TRP A 85 3.13 -0.76 9.16
N TRP A 86 4.04 -0.96 8.21
CA TRP A 86 5.43 -0.54 8.38
C TRP A 86 5.56 0.99 8.49
N ALA A 87 4.81 1.75 7.71
CA ALA A 87 4.78 3.20 7.82
C ALA A 87 4.27 3.66 9.20
N VAL A 88 3.17 3.06 9.68
CA VAL A 88 2.62 3.32 11.03
C VAL A 88 3.68 3.05 12.11
N LEU A 89 4.39 1.92 12.03
CA LEU A 89 5.46 1.59 12.98
C LEU A 89 6.53 2.70 13.02
N TRP A 90 7.02 3.13 11.88
CA TRP A 90 8.05 4.18 11.81
C TRP A 90 7.54 5.54 12.27
N VAL A 91 6.29 5.88 11.99
CA VAL A 91 5.66 7.11 12.48
C VAL A 91 5.52 7.08 14.00
N VAL A 92 5.12 5.94 14.58
CA VAL A 92 5.04 5.79 16.05
C VAL A 92 6.43 5.94 16.69
N ILE A 93 7.46 5.32 16.12
CA ILE A 93 8.84 5.47 16.60
C ILE A 93 9.26 6.95 16.54
N ALA A 94 8.99 7.62 15.42
CA ALA A 94 9.30 9.04 15.28
C ALA A 94 8.54 9.90 16.31
N ALA A 95 7.26 9.60 16.57
CA ALA A 95 6.45 10.31 17.57
C ALA A 95 7.03 10.14 19.00
N ILE A 96 7.48 8.94 19.34
CA ILE A 96 8.16 8.70 20.63
C ILE A 96 9.48 9.49 20.71
N LEU A 97 10.25 9.54 19.63
CA LEU A 97 11.50 10.30 19.57
C LEU A 97 11.26 11.82 19.73
N ILE A 98 10.18 12.35 19.14
CA ILE A 98 9.82 13.77 19.21
C ILE A 98 9.59 14.25 20.66
N VAL A 99 9.11 13.37 21.53
CA VAL A 99 8.92 13.68 22.96
C VAL A 99 10.26 13.97 23.65
N THR A 100 11.37 13.52 23.11
CA THR A 100 12.72 13.81 23.62
C THR A 100 13.34 14.95 22.82
N VAL A 101 13.98 15.91 23.49
CA VAL A 101 14.61 17.08 22.85
C VAL A 101 15.66 16.68 21.78
N ILE A 102 16.41 15.62 22.06
CA ILE A 102 17.42 15.06 21.13
C ILE A 102 16.71 14.33 19.96
N GLY A 103 15.55 13.72 20.23
CA GLY A 103 14.80 12.92 19.27
C GLY A 103 14.22 13.72 18.11
N ILE A 104 13.97 15.02 18.27
CA ILE A 104 13.46 15.87 17.18
C ILE A 104 14.42 15.89 16.00
N VAL A 105 15.74 15.97 16.25
CA VAL A 105 16.77 15.99 15.21
C VAL A 105 16.82 14.66 14.43
N VAL A 106 16.56 13.54 15.12
CA VAL A 106 16.54 12.20 14.52
C VAL A 106 15.19 11.88 13.88
N ALA A 107 14.09 12.32 14.50
CA ALA A 107 12.74 12.02 14.03
C ALA A 107 12.45 12.64 12.65
N TRP A 108 12.95 13.83 12.39
CA TRP A 108 12.70 14.51 11.12
C TRP A 108 13.28 13.74 9.91
N PRO A 109 14.60 13.39 9.86
CA PRO A 109 15.14 12.58 8.77
C PRO A 109 14.50 11.18 8.71
N LEU A 110 14.13 10.59 9.87
CA LEU A 110 13.42 9.32 9.91
C LEU A 110 12.07 9.40 9.18
N LEU A 111 11.28 10.45 9.43
CA LEU A 111 9.99 10.66 8.75
C LEU A 111 10.16 10.90 7.25
N VAL A 112 11.18 11.67 6.84
CA VAL A 112 11.49 11.89 5.42
C VAL A 112 11.84 10.58 4.73
N VAL A 113 12.75 9.79 5.30
CA VAL A 113 13.16 8.48 4.74
C VAL A 113 11.97 7.52 4.67
N THR A 114 11.15 7.48 5.73
CA THR A 114 9.92 6.66 5.75
C THR A 114 8.96 7.09 4.64
N GLY A 115 8.73 8.39 4.48
CA GLY A 115 7.85 8.92 3.43
C GLY A 115 8.32 8.58 2.02
N LEU A 116 9.62 8.74 1.75
CA LEU A 116 10.24 8.38 0.47
C LEU A 116 10.15 6.87 0.21
N TRP A 117 10.39 6.04 1.22
CA TRP A 117 10.27 4.60 1.12
C TRP A 117 8.82 4.16 0.85
N VAL A 118 7.83 4.76 1.53
CA VAL A 118 6.41 4.51 1.29
C VAL A 118 6.04 4.91 -0.14
N LEU A 119 6.45 6.10 -0.58
CA LEU A 119 6.16 6.58 -1.94
C LEU A 119 6.76 5.65 -3.00
N TYR A 120 8.01 5.22 -2.82
CA TYR A 120 8.65 4.23 -3.69
C TYR A 120 7.84 2.93 -3.77
N ARG A 121 7.41 2.38 -2.63
CA ARG A 121 6.61 1.15 -2.58
C ARG A 121 5.27 1.29 -3.28
N ILE A 122 4.61 2.44 -3.10
CA ILE A 122 3.32 2.73 -3.73
C ILE A 122 3.48 2.84 -5.24
N ILE A 123 4.47 3.60 -5.73
CA ILE A 123 4.75 3.75 -7.16
C ILE A 123 5.08 2.40 -7.80
N ARG A 124 5.95 1.62 -7.17
CA ARG A 124 6.31 0.28 -7.65
C ARG A 124 5.08 -0.64 -7.75
N GLY A 125 4.23 -0.64 -6.72
CA GLY A 125 3.00 -1.43 -6.71
C GLY A 125 2.02 -0.96 -7.78
N TRP A 126 1.89 0.35 -7.97
CA TRP A 126 0.99 0.92 -8.98
C TRP A 126 1.44 0.60 -10.41
N ILE A 127 2.75 0.65 -10.68
CA ILE A 127 3.30 0.25 -11.98
C ILE A 127 3.04 -1.24 -12.23
N ALA A 128 3.26 -2.11 -11.25
CA ALA A 128 2.98 -3.53 -11.38
C ALA A 128 1.48 -3.79 -11.64
N LEU A 129 0.59 -3.07 -10.94
CA LEU A 129 -0.86 -3.13 -11.17
C LEU A 129 -1.23 -2.74 -12.60
N SER A 130 -0.64 -1.65 -13.12
CA SER A 130 -0.90 -1.17 -14.49
C SER A 130 -0.45 -2.17 -15.56
N ASN A 131 0.51 -3.03 -15.24
CA ASN A 131 1.01 -4.10 -16.11
C ASN A 131 0.36 -5.47 -15.81
N ALA A 132 -0.69 -5.51 -14.98
CA ALA A 132 -1.37 -6.73 -14.54
C ALA A 132 -0.40 -7.79 -13.93
N LEU A 133 0.67 -7.34 -13.27
CA LEU A 133 1.67 -8.19 -12.63
C LEU A 133 1.37 -8.34 -11.14
N ALA A 134 1.53 -9.54 -10.61
CA ALA A 134 1.44 -9.79 -9.17
C ALA A 134 2.63 -9.16 -8.42
N MET A 135 2.39 -8.76 -7.17
CA MET A 135 3.46 -8.30 -6.27
C MET A 135 4.16 -9.51 -5.60
N PRO A 136 5.45 -9.40 -5.27
CA PRO A 136 6.18 -10.45 -4.56
C PRO A 136 5.49 -10.82 -3.25
N ALA A 137 5.36 -12.12 -2.99
CA ALA A 137 4.94 -12.62 -1.69
C ALA A 137 5.97 -12.25 -0.62
N PRO A 138 5.60 -12.13 0.66
CA PRO A 138 6.57 -12.06 1.74
C PRO A 138 7.34 -13.38 1.80
N ASP A 139 8.65 -13.29 1.93
CA ASP A 139 9.51 -14.44 2.27
C ASP A 139 9.24 -14.88 3.69
#